data_40505699a98d1c9cd6bf7f6fbe882b03
#
_entry.id   40505699a98d1c9cd6bf7f6fbe882b03
#
_cell.length_a   1.000
_cell.length_b   1.000
_cell.length_c   1.000
_cell.angle_alpha   90.00
_cell.angle_beta   90.00
_cell.angle_gamma   90.00
#
_symmetry.space_group_name_H-M   'P 1'
#
loop_
_entity.id
_entity.type
_entity.pdbx_description
1 polymer ?
#
loop_
_entity_poly.entity_id
_entity_poly.type
_entity_poly.pdbx_seq_one_letter_code
_entity_poly.pdbx_strand_id
1 'polypeptide(L)'
;ATPLQNALVAAAVANGGKVMRPTLVDCVRSSDLSVISQTKPRVMSRAFSSDTAGKLTQMMEAVVTKENQNLAIDGVRVAAKTGTAQIGDGNTSIDGWVIGFAPADDPKIAVAVVVHNVDLYGSFAAGPIMKAMMQEALAE
;
A
#
# COMPACT_ATOMS: atom_id res chain seq x y z
N ALA A 1 2.66 -13.75 4.53
CA ALA A 1 2.35 -12.39 5.01
C ALA A 1 0.86 -12.09 4.82
N THR A 2 0.28 -11.26 5.67
CA THR A 2 -1.10 -10.80 5.51
C THR A 2 -1.15 -9.52 4.67
N PRO A 3 -2.31 -9.18 4.04
CA PRO A 3 -2.48 -7.89 3.37
C PRO A 3 -2.16 -6.70 4.28
N LEU A 4 -2.57 -6.75 5.56
CA LEU A 4 -2.25 -5.70 6.53
C LEU A 4 -0.74 -5.53 6.75
N GLN A 5 0.02 -6.63 6.88
CA GLN A 5 1.47 -6.55 7.02
C GLN A 5 2.11 -5.90 5.78
N ASN A 6 1.68 -6.28 4.59
CA ASN A 6 2.17 -5.71 3.34
C ASN A 6 1.75 -4.25 3.16
N ALA A 7 0.55 -3.86 3.58
CA ALA A 7 0.15 -2.44 3.62
C ALA A 7 1.02 -1.62 4.57
N LEU A 8 1.38 -2.17 5.74
CA LEU A 8 2.31 -1.51 6.68
C LEU A 8 3.72 -1.35 6.09
N VAL A 9 4.17 -2.29 5.25
CA VAL A 9 5.45 -2.15 4.53
C VAL A 9 5.40 -0.96 3.56
N ALA A 10 4.36 -0.87 2.72
CA ALA A 10 4.16 0.25 1.81
C ALA A 10 4.04 1.58 2.58
N ALA A 11 3.23 1.60 3.64
CA ALA A 11 3.06 2.76 4.50
C ALA A 11 4.36 3.19 5.20
N ALA A 12 5.23 2.24 5.59
CA ALA A 12 6.52 2.57 6.19
C ALA A 12 7.46 3.26 5.19
N VAL A 13 7.47 2.84 3.92
CA VAL A 13 8.23 3.52 2.87
C VAL A 13 7.67 4.94 2.68
N ALA A 14 6.36 5.07 2.50
CA ALA A 14 5.66 6.34 2.35
C ALA A 14 5.91 7.32 3.52
N ASN A 15 6.06 6.79 4.74
CA ASN A 15 6.23 7.57 5.97
C ASN A 15 7.70 7.69 6.43
N GLY A 16 8.64 7.69 5.51
CA GLY A 16 10.07 7.91 5.79
C GLY A 16 10.68 6.86 6.71
N GLY A 17 10.24 5.61 6.65
CA GLY A 17 10.72 4.48 7.42
C GLY A 17 10.05 4.29 8.79
N LYS A 18 9.04 5.07 9.14
CA LYS A 18 8.27 4.92 10.37
C LYS A 18 7.09 3.96 10.14
N VAL A 19 7.02 2.92 10.96
CA VAL A 19 5.87 2.02 11.01
C VAL A 19 4.89 2.55 12.05
N MET A 20 3.68 2.88 11.61
CA MET A 20 2.62 3.36 12.51
C MET A 20 1.81 2.17 13.03
N ARG A 21 1.31 2.30 14.26
CA ARG A 21 0.39 1.31 14.82
C ARG A 21 -0.94 1.39 14.08
N PRO A 22 -1.41 0.29 13.46
CA PRO A 22 -2.72 0.29 12.81
C PRO A 22 -3.84 0.40 13.83
N THR A 23 -4.92 1.10 13.47
CA THR A 23 -6.12 1.25 14.28
C THR A 23 -7.35 1.20 13.38
N LEU A 24 -8.45 0.67 13.90
CA LEU A 24 -9.75 0.66 13.23
C LEU A 24 -10.72 1.67 13.87
N VAL A 25 -10.37 2.20 15.04
CA VAL A 25 -11.21 3.16 15.76
C VAL A 25 -10.54 4.51 15.72
N ASP A 26 -11.14 5.45 15.01
CA ASP A 26 -10.68 6.85 14.97
C ASP A 26 -11.12 7.59 16.21
N CYS A 27 -12.40 7.56 16.56
CA CYS A 27 -12.92 8.21 17.75
C CYS A 27 -14.09 7.43 18.36
N VAL A 28 -14.32 7.67 19.64
CA VAL A 28 -15.50 7.22 20.38
C VAL A 28 -16.36 8.43 20.70
N ARG A 29 -17.66 8.37 20.36
CA ARG A 29 -18.63 9.44 20.60
C ARG A 29 -19.72 8.99 21.56
N SER A 30 -20.26 9.92 22.32
CA SER A 30 -21.48 9.72 23.11
C SER A 30 -22.75 9.76 22.24
N SER A 31 -23.90 9.52 22.84
CA SER A 31 -25.20 9.55 22.14
C SER A 31 -25.55 10.94 21.60
N ASP A 32 -25.02 12.01 22.15
CA ASP A 32 -25.17 13.40 21.68
C ASP A 32 -24.08 13.81 20.67
N LEU A 33 -23.29 12.84 20.13
CA LEU A 33 -22.20 13.00 19.19
C LEU A 33 -20.97 13.73 19.73
N SER A 34 -20.92 14.08 21.01
CA SER A 34 -19.70 14.64 21.59
C SER A 34 -18.57 13.60 21.63
N VAL A 35 -17.32 14.04 21.37
CA VAL A 35 -16.17 13.16 21.35
C VAL A 35 -15.75 12.79 22.77
N ILE A 36 -15.89 11.51 23.12
CA ILE A 36 -15.42 10.95 24.39
C ILE A 36 -13.91 10.68 24.33
N SER A 37 -13.45 10.14 23.20
CA SER A 37 -12.06 9.73 23.03
C SER A 37 -11.67 9.84 21.56
N GLN A 38 -10.47 10.35 21.27
CA GLN A 38 -9.87 10.44 19.95
C GLN A 38 -8.62 9.58 19.90
N THR A 39 -8.52 8.69 18.91
CA THR A 39 -7.31 7.92 18.69
C THR A 39 -6.21 8.84 18.16
N LYS A 40 -5.03 8.77 18.78
CA LYS A 40 -3.86 9.52 18.30
C LYS A 40 -2.92 8.59 17.56
N PRO A 41 -2.37 9.00 16.39
CA PRO A 41 -1.36 8.24 15.69
C PRO A 41 -0.16 7.91 16.59
N ARG A 42 0.29 6.66 16.58
CA ARG A 42 1.42 6.19 17.38
C ARG A 42 2.44 5.49 16.50
N VAL A 43 3.69 5.89 16.61
CA VAL A 43 4.80 5.16 15.98
C VAL A 43 5.00 3.85 16.72
N MET A 44 4.98 2.74 16.01
CA MET A 44 5.26 1.41 16.54
C MET A 44 6.76 1.13 16.50
N SER A 45 7.41 1.44 15.37
CA SER A 45 8.85 1.27 15.21
C SER A 45 9.38 2.14 14.05
N ARG A 46 10.70 2.21 13.94
CA ARG A 46 11.39 2.70 12.74
C ARG A 46 12.07 1.51 12.06
N ALA A 47 11.61 1.15 10.87
CA ALA A 47 12.15 0.02 10.13
C ALA A 47 13.48 0.36 9.42
N PHE A 48 13.61 1.59 8.91
CA PHE A 48 14.79 2.09 8.19
C PHE A 48 14.86 3.63 8.21
N SER A 49 15.95 4.18 7.69
CA SER A 49 16.16 5.63 7.63
C SER A 49 15.26 6.29 6.57
N SER A 50 15.07 7.62 6.69
CA SER A 50 14.35 8.40 5.66
C SER A 50 15.09 8.41 4.32
N ASP A 51 16.43 8.37 4.32
CA ASP A 51 17.23 8.24 3.09
C ASP A 51 16.93 6.91 2.39
N THR A 52 16.90 5.81 3.14
CA THR A 52 16.54 4.50 2.60
C THR A 52 15.09 4.50 2.06
N ALA A 53 14.15 5.13 2.78
CA ALA A 53 12.77 5.27 2.32
C ALA A 53 12.69 6.03 0.99
N GLY A 54 13.43 7.15 0.86
CA GLY A 54 13.49 7.91 -0.39
C GLY A 54 14.03 7.10 -1.58
N LYS A 55 15.08 6.30 -1.35
CA LYS A 55 15.62 5.38 -2.37
C LYS A 55 14.61 4.31 -2.77
N LEU A 56 13.91 3.71 -1.79
CA LEU A 56 12.84 2.74 -2.05
C LEU A 56 11.68 3.36 -2.83
N THR A 57 11.27 4.58 -2.49
CA THR A 57 10.25 5.33 -3.25
C THR A 57 10.64 5.46 -4.71
N GLN A 58 11.87 5.91 -5.01
CA GLN A 58 12.35 6.04 -6.39
C GLN A 58 12.35 4.71 -7.15
N MET A 59 12.77 3.61 -6.49
CA MET A 59 12.72 2.26 -7.08
C MET A 59 11.28 1.83 -7.35
N MET A 60 10.35 2.09 -6.44
CA MET A 60 8.94 1.76 -6.59
C MET A 60 8.24 2.61 -7.66
N GLU A 61 8.62 3.87 -7.83
CA GLU A 61 8.16 4.70 -8.95
C GLU A 61 8.68 4.17 -10.30
N ALA A 62 9.93 3.68 -10.32
CA ALA A 62 10.50 3.09 -11.54
C ALA A 62 9.76 1.82 -11.97
N VAL A 63 9.23 1.03 -11.04
CA VAL A 63 8.35 -0.11 -11.36
C VAL A 63 7.12 0.34 -12.14
N VAL A 64 6.49 1.44 -11.73
CA VAL A 64 5.29 1.97 -12.42
C VAL A 64 5.66 2.59 -13.77
N THR A 65 6.70 3.42 -13.81
CA THR A 65 7.01 4.20 -15.00
C THR A 65 7.72 3.42 -16.10
N LYS A 66 8.48 2.37 -15.75
CA LYS A 66 9.31 1.62 -16.69
C LYS A 66 8.82 0.21 -16.99
N GLU A 67 8.19 -0.46 -16.00
CA GLU A 67 7.87 -1.89 -16.09
C GLU A 67 6.37 -2.17 -16.16
N ASN A 68 5.57 -1.44 -15.36
CA ASN A 68 4.14 -1.72 -15.19
C ASN A 68 3.29 -0.45 -15.35
N GLN A 69 3.29 0.13 -16.53
CA GLN A 69 2.57 1.38 -16.84
C GLN A 69 1.04 1.27 -16.63
N ASN A 70 0.49 0.05 -16.61
CA ASN A 70 -0.90 -0.21 -16.26
C ASN A 70 -1.26 0.19 -14.80
N LEU A 71 -0.25 0.36 -13.94
CA LEU A 71 -0.43 0.86 -12.56
C LEU A 71 -0.43 2.40 -12.48
N ALA A 72 -0.08 3.09 -13.54
CA ALA A 72 0.00 4.55 -13.55
C ALA A 72 -1.38 5.20 -13.42
N ILE A 73 -1.43 6.32 -12.72
CA ILE A 73 -2.60 7.21 -12.60
C ILE A 73 -2.21 8.57 -13.19
N ASP A 74 -3.01 9.06 -14.12
CA ASP A 74 -2.73 10.33 -14.79
C ASP A 74 -2.63 11.48 -13.80
N GLY A 75 -1.55 12.25 -13.89
CA GLY A 75 -1.31 13.38 -13.01
C GLY A 75 -0.86 13.03 -11.59
N VAL A 76 -0.71 11.73 -11.24
CA VAL A 76 -0.33 11.28 -9.90
C VAL A 76 0.95 10.46 -9.96
N ARG A 77 1.93 10.80 -9.14
CA ARG A 77 3.12 9.97 -8.95
C ARG A 77 2.77 8.76 -8.08
N VAL A 78 2.83 7.57 -8.66
CA VAL A 78 2.53 6.31 -7.98
C VAL A 78 3.81 5.55 -7.72
N ALA A 79 4.00 5.10 -6.49
CA ALA A 79 5.05 4.18 -6.10
C ALA A 79 4.43 2.80 -5.81
N ALA A 80 4.86 1.75 -6.54
CA ALA A 80 4.30 0.41 -6.38
C ALA A 80 5.36 -0.69 -6.51
N LYS A 81 5.05 -1.87 -5.97
CA LYS A 81 5.82 -3.10 -6.15
C LYS A 81 4.86 -4.26 -6.40
N THR A 82 5.10 -4.95 -7.48
CA THR A 82 4.36 -6.17 -7.86
C THR A 82 5.00 -7.40 -7.23
N GLY A 83 4.21 -8.44 -7.03
CA GLY A 83 4.66 -9.74 -6.56
C GLY A 83 3.84 -10.86 -7.18
N THR A 84 4.48 -12.00 -7.41
CA THR A 84 3.84 -13.22 -7.88
C THR A 84 4.34 -14.33 -6.96
N ALA A 85 3.50 -14.73 -6.01
CA ALA A 85 3.87 -15.75 -5.04
C ALA A 85 3.33 -17.10 -5.48
N GLN A 86 4.23 -18.06 -5.69
CA GLN A 86 3.84 -19.44 -5.97
C GLN A 86 3.28 -20.10 -4.72
N ILE A 87 2.16 -20.78 -4.87
CA ILE A 87 1.42 -21.43 -3.79
C ILE A 87 0.99 -22.85 -4.18
N GLY A 88 0.57 -23.63 -3.19
CA GLY A 88 0.13 -25.02 -3.37
C GLY A 88 1.29 -26.02 -3.50
N ASP A 89 0.95 -27.29 -3.42
CA ASP A 89 1.90 -28.38 -3.61
C ASP A 89 2.38 -28.42 -5.06
N GLY A 90 3.70 -28.34 -5.26
CA GLY A 90 4.33 -28.28 -6.57
C GLY A 90 4.24 -26.94 -7.29
N ASN A 91 3.91 -25.83 -6.57
CA ASN A 91 3.82 -24.47 -7.15
C ASN A 91 2.83 -24.36 -8.33
N THR A 92 1.69 -25.02 -8.22
CA THR A 92 0.69 -25.13 -9.30
C THR A 92 -0.22 -23.93 -9.43
N SER A 93 -0.18 -23.01 -8.47
CA SER A 93 -1.00 -21.79 -8.43
C SER A 93 -0.16 -20.60 -8.00
N ILE A 94 -0.66 -19.40 -8.25
CA ILE A 94 0.00 -18.17 -7.85
C ILE A 94 -0.97 -17.21 -7.15
N ASP A 95 -0.43 -16.45 -6.20
CA ASP A 95 -1.07 -15.26 -5.63
C ASP A 95 -0.47 -14.02 -6.28
N GLY A 96 -1.32 -13.25 -6.96
CA GLY A 96 -0.94 -11.98 -7.56
C GLY A 96 -0.97 -10.85 -6.53
N TRP A 97 0.19 -10.27 -6.20
CA TRP A 97 0.34 -9.20 -5.23
C TRP A 97 0.71 -7.87 -5.86
N VAL A 98 0.16 -6.78 -5.34
CA VAL A 98 0.66 -5.42 -5.53
C VAL A 98 0.56 -4.67 -4.21
N ILE A 99 1.63 -3.96 -3.86
CA ILE A 99 1.64 -2.97 -2.79
C ILE A 99 2.06 -1.62 -3.36
N GLY A 100 1.58 -0.53 -2.78
CA GLY A 100 1.99 0.79 -3.24
C GLY A 100 1.41 1.91 -2.40
N PHE A 101 1.77 3.13 -2.77
CA PHE A 101 1.25 4.34 -2.16
C PHE A 101 1.21 5.48 -3.18
N ALA A 102 0.37 6.45 -2.93
CA ALA A 102 0.21 7.62 -3.78
C ALA A 102 -0.31 8.84 -2.98
N PRO A 103 0.01 10.09 -3.43
CA PRO A 103 1.11 10.43 -4.33
C PRO A 103 2.48 10.06 -3.74
N ALA A 104 3.50 9.81 -4.56
CA ALA A 104 4.82 9.39 -4.04
C ALA A 104 5.58 10.53 -3.34
N ASP A 105 5.28 11.78 -3.67
CA ASP A 105 5.89 12.99 -3.10
C ASP A 105 5.15 13.53 -1.87
N ASP A 106 3.84 13.27 -1.73
CA ASP A 106 3.03 13.62 -0.55
C ASP A 106 2.02 12.50 -0.27
N PRO A 107 2.47 11.35 0.29
CA PRO A 107 1.64 10.16 0.42
C PRO A 107 0.37 10.37 1.24
N LYS A 108 -0.78 10.05 0.64
CA LYS A 108 -2.10 10.13 1.28
C LYS A 108 -2.67 8.74 1.57
N ILE A 109 -2.35 7.76 0.70
CA ILE A 109 -2.85 6.39 0.83
C ILE A 109 -1.74 5.38 0.56
N ALA A 110 -1.72 4.30 1.36
CA ALA A 110 -0.95 3.09 1.10
C ALA A 110 -1.91 1.90 0.97
N VAL A 111 -1.68 1.07 -0.03
CA VAL A 111 -2.55 -0.04 -0.41
C VAL A 111 -1.76 -1.32 -0.55
N ALA A 112 -2.35 -2.44 -0.14
CA ALA A 112 -1.88 -3.78 -0.47
C ALA A 112 -3.06 -4.60 -0.99
N VAL A 113 -2.88 -5.22 -2.13
CA VAL A 113 -3.88 -6.08 -2.77
C VAL A 113 -3.25 -7.44 -3.04
N VAL A 114 -4.00 -8.49 -2.74
CA VAL A 114 -3.70 -9.85 -3.17
C VAL A 114 -4.92 -10.43 -3.88
N VAL A 115 -4.69 -11.08 -5.01
CA VAL A 115 -5.69 -11.91 -5.66
C VAL A 115 -5.19 -13.35 -5.62
N HIS A 116 -5.95 -14.18 -4.90
CA HIS A 116 -5.59 -15.56 -4.60
C HIS A 116 -5.89 -16.47 -5.80
N ASN A 117 -4.98 -17.41 -6.07
CA ASN A 117 -5.15 -18.48 -7.03
C ASN A 117 -5.50 -17.97 -8.44
N VAL A 118 -4.58 -17.21 -9.03
CA VAL A 118 -4.74 -16.63 -10.36
C VAL A 118 -3.66 -17.13 -11.32
N ASP A 119 -3.95 -17.07 -12.62
CA ASP A 119 -3.02 -17.42 -13.70
C ASP A 119 -2.33 -16.16 -14.30
N LEU A 120 -2.44 -15.01 -13.62
CA LEU A 120 -1.91 -13.74 -14.07
C LEU A 120 -0.86 -13.20 -13.09
N TYR A 121 0.14 -12.49 -13.63
CA TYR A 121 1.08 -11.74 -12.80
C TYR A 121 0.36 -10.69 -11.94
N GLY A 122 0.94 -10.39 -10.77
CA GLY A 122 0.36 -9.48 -9.80
C GLY A 122 -0.02 -8.10 -10.37
N SER A 123 0.76 -7.57 -11.32
CA SER A 123 0.45 -6.29 -11.99
C SER A 123 -0.87 -6.31 -12.76
N PHE A 124 -1.26 -7.46 -13.31
CA PHE A 124 -2.51 -7.62 -14.08
C PHE A 124 -3.67 -8.07 -13.20
N ALA A 125 -3.42 -8.93 -12.21
CA ALA A 125 -4.47 -9.43 -11.32
C ALA A 125 -4.85 -8.40 -10.24
N ALA A 126 -3.87 -7.88 -9.49
CA ALA A 126 -4.08 -6.98 -8.36
C ALA A 126 -3.94 -5.49 -8.73
N GLY A 127 -3.21 -5.17 -9.80
CA GLY A 127 -2.93 -3.80 -10.22
C GLY A 127 -4.15 -2.94 -10.47
N PRO A 128 -5.15 -3.37 -11.27
CA PRO A 128 -6.37 -2.60 -11.52
C PRO A 128 -7.14 -2.27 -10.24
N ILE A 129 -7.17 -3.20 -9.28
CA ILE A 129 -7.83 -3.02 -7.98
C ILE A 129 -7.09 -1.93 -7.18
N MET A 130 -5.75 -2.03 -7.05
CA MET A 130 -4.95 -1.02 -6.38
C MET A 130 -5.15 0.37 -6.99
N LYS A 131 -5.12 0.46 -8.33
CA LYS A 131 -5.32 1.71 -9.07
C LYS A 131 -6.68 2.33 -8.75
N ALA A 132 -7.76 1.57 -8.82
CA ALA A 132 -9.11 2.04 -8.50
C ALA A 132 -9.22 2.53 -7.05
N MET A 133 -8.66 1.79 -6.09
CA MET A 133 -8.65 2.19 -4.68
C MET A 133 -7.88 3.50 -4.46
N MET A 134 -6.73 3.68 -5.12
CA MET A 134 -5.95 4.92 -5.02
C MET A 134 -6.70 6.11 -5.66
N GLN A 135 -7.30 5.91 -6.82
CA GLN A 135 -8.06 6.95 -7.51
C GLN A 135 -9.23 7.45 -6.66
N GLU A 136 -9.99 6.54 -6.06
CA GLU A 136 -11.11 6.89 -5.19
C GLU A 136 -10.65 7.66 -3.95
N ALA A 137 -9.63 7.16 -3.27
CA ALA A 137 -9.11 7.78 -2.06
C ALA A 137 -8.43 9.15 -2.30
N LEU A 138 -8.02 9.45 -3.53
CA LEU A 138 -7.41 10.74 -3.89
C LEU A 138 -8.43 11.73 -4.47
N ALA A 139 -9.67 11.29 -4.74
CA ALA A 139 -10.76 12.13 -5.22
C ALA A 139 -11.52 12.85 -4.09
N GLU A 140 -11.32 12.40 -2.83
CA GLU A 140 -11.88 13.03 -1.62
C GLU A 140 -11.05 14.24 -1.18
#